data_f3b6342bad570c00b8eba31921c0e043
#
_entry.id   f3b6342bad570c00b8eba31921c0e043
#
_cell.length_a   1.000
_cell.length_b   1.000
_cell.length_c   1.000
_cell.angle_alpha   90.00
_cell.angle_beta   90.00
_cell.angle_gamma   90.00
#
_symmetry.space_group_name_H-M   'P 1'
#
loop_
_entity.id
_entity.type
_entity.pdbx_description
1 polymer ?
#
loop_
_entity_poly.entity_id
_entity_poly.type
_entity_poly.pdbx_seq_one_letter_code
_entity_poly.pdbx_strand_id
1 'polypeptide(L)'
;MTIDGDGLYLVAGLALLVGAVLPRLLEQYAVSAPIAFLGAGLLLGLAVDRTHLSPIAEPELTKHLAELTILIALTGVGLAIDRPIGWRRWSVTWRLLLVAMPACIAAVAGAGWLLGLAPATALLLGAVLAPTDPVLASDVQVQGPTTGPGAEPEEDDEVRFALTSEAGLNDGLAFPFVYAAVFAATKGAVGDWAIQWFAWDLIGRTVIGVAVGGGVGWLLGKMAFSARSRTFRLADSREPVLALAMTLGAYGLAEVLDGYGFIAVFVAALGLRSAERSHDFHEELHGFIEQLEHILTWGILLLLGVAITAGLLEPLTSAGAALGVLLVLVIRPLTAWAALAGTPLRRSERWVTAAFGIRGVGSVFYLAYAGADFRTDLPWLWATVGFTVVLSVVVHGVAVTPLMRMLDLRRT
;
A
#
# COMPACT_ATOMS: atom_id res chain seq x y z
N MET A 1 27.51 -13.73 -12.31
CA MET A 1 28.20 -13.63 -11.01
C MET A 1 27.25 -14.22 -10.00
N THR A 2 27.58 -15.32 -9.35
CA THR A 2 26.79 -15.82 -8.20
C THR A 2 26.95 -14.82 -7.08
N ILE A 3 25.85 -14.29 -6.54
CA ILE A 3 25.93 -13.46 -5.33
C ILE A 3 26.13 -14.44 -4.17
N ASP A 4 27.35 -14.51 -3.67
CA ASP A 4 27.64 -15.07 -2.36
C ASP A 4 27.22 -14.09 -1.25
N GLY A 5 27.34 -14.50 0.02
CA GLY A 5 26.92 -13.63 1.14
C GLY A 5 27.60 -12.25 1.12
N ASP A 6 28.85 -12.16 0.69
CA ASP A 6 29.61 -10.90 0.62
C ASP A 6 29.10 -10.01 -0.52
N GLY A 7 28.74 -10.59 -1.65
CA GLY A 7 28.11 -9.89 -2.77
C GLY A 7 26.74 -9.31 -2.40
N LEU A 8 25.97 -10.00 -1.55
CA LEU A 8 24.68 -9.48 -1.05
C LEU A 8 24.86 -8.22 -0.21
N TYR A 9 25.85 -8.20 0.69
CA TYR A 9 26.15 -6.99 1.48
C TYR A 9 26.60 -5.83 0.60
N LEU A 10 27.40 -6.08 -0.43
CA LEU A 10 27.82 -5.04 -1.38
C LEU A 10 26.61 -4.46 -2.13
N VAL A 11 25.74 -5.32 -2.67
CA VAL A 11 24.50 -4.88 -3.38
C VAL A 11 23.59 -4.08 -2.45
N ALA A 12 23.35 -4.57 -1.23
CA ALA A 12 22.54 -3.87 -0.25
C ALA A 12 23.15 -2.50 0.13
N GLY A 13 24.47 -2.43 0.37
CA GLY A 13 25.16 -1.18 0.67
C GLY A 13 25.11 -0.18 -0.48
N LEU A 14 25.30 -0.63 -1.71
CA LEU A 14 25.14 0.22 -2.91
C LEU A 14 23.71 0.68 -3.10
N ALA A 15 22.71 -0.17 -2.89
CA ALA A 15 21.30 0.18 -2.97
C ALA A 15 20.93 1.26 -1.95
N LEU A 16 21.39 1.12 -0.70
CA LEU A 16 21.20 2.13 0.35
C LEU A 16 21.90 3.45 0.02
N LEU A 17 23.12 3.40 -0.51
CA LEU A 17 23.85 4.60 -0.95
C LEU A 17 23.12 5.31 -2.09
N VAL A 18 22.68 4.55 -3.09
CA VAL A 18 21.85 5.06 -4.19
C VAL A 18 20.58 5.68 -3.63
N GLY A 19 19.92 5.01 -2.67
CA GLY A 19 18.73 5.50 -1.98
C GLY A 19 18.93 6.84 -1.28
N ALA A 20 20.07 7.03 -0.66
CA ALA A 20 20.38 8.27 0.04
C ALA A 20 20.72 9.45 -0.90
N VAL A 21 21.28 9.17 -2.08
CA VAL A 21 21.80 10.19 -3.00
C VAL A 21 20.84 10.47 -4.16
N LEU A 22 20.21 9.42 -4.70
CA LEU A 22 19.42 9.49 -5.92
C LEU A 22 18.21 10.43 -5.84
N PRO A 23 17.40 10.45 -4.76
CA PRO A 23 16.28 11.37 -4.66
C PRO A 23 16.71 12.82 -4.82
N ARG A 24 17.81 13.20 -4.16
CA ARG A 24 18.39 14.57 -4.25
C ARG A 24 18.85 14.94 -5.67
N LEU A 25 19.39 13.97 -6.40
CA LEU A 25 19.80 14.16 -7.79
C LEU A 25 18.58 14.25 -8.72
N LEU A 26 17.52 13.51 -8.41
CA LEU A 26 16.31 13.47 -9.22
C LEU A 26 15.37 14.66 -9.01
N GLU A 27 15.49 15.41 -7.90
CA GLU A 27 14.73 16.65 -7.66
C GLU A 27 14.80 17.64 -8.84
N GLN A 28 15.91 17.61 -9.59
CA GLN A 28 16.12 18.45 -10.77
C GLN A 28 15.49 17.88 -12.06
N TYR A 29 15.10 16.61 -12.04
CA TYR A 29 14.55 15.88 -13.18
C TYR A 29 13.13 15.40 -12.85
N ALA A 30 12.24 15.39 -13.83
CA ALA A 30 10.86 14.90 -13.67
C ALA A 30 10.79 13.35 -13.61
N VAL A 31 11.72 12.71 -12.87
CA VAL A 31 11.76 11.24 -12.70
C VAL A 31 11.59 10.91 -11.23
N SER A 32 10.56 10.16 -10.89
CA SER A 32 10.32 9.73 -9.50
C SER A 32 11.34 8.67 -9.07
N ALA A 33 11.68 8.66 -7.77
CA ALA A 33 12.60 7.67 -7.18
C ALA A 33 12.17 6.21 -7.46
N PRO A 34 10.86 5.84 -7.38
CA PRO A 34 10.38 4.51 -7.73
C PRO A 34 10.80 4.03 -9.14
N ILE A 35 10.71 4.89 -10.15
CA ILE A 35 11.14 4.55 -11.53
C ILE A 35 12.63 4.27 -11.58
N ALA A 36 13.43 5.05 -10.88
CA ALA A 36 14.88 4.90 -10.87
C ALA A 36 15.32 3.60 -10.18
N PHE A 37 14.67 3.22 -9.05
CA PHE A 37 14.97 1.94 -8.37
C PHE A 37 14.54 0.73 -9.18
N LEU A 38 13.38 0.80 -9.85
CA LEU A 38 12.97 -0.23 -10.80
C LEU A 38 13.99 -0.38 -11.93
N GLY A 39 14.45 0.74 -12.49
CA GLY A 39 15.50 0.76 -13.52
C GLY A 39 16.84 0.20 -13.03
N ALA A 40 17.25 0.56 -11.81
CA ALA A 40 18.44 0.00 -11.18
C ALA A 40 18.33 -1.52 -10.99
N GLY A 41 17.15 -2.02 -10.60
CA GLY A 41 16.85 -3.45 -10.52
C GLY A 41 16.97 -4.18 -11.86
N LEU A 42 16.46 -3.57 -12.95
CA LEU A 42 16.64 -4.10 -14.30
C LEU A 42 18.14 -4.20 -14.67
N LEU A 43 18.93 -3.16 -14.41
CA LEU A 43 20.36 -3.15 -14.69
C LEU A 43 21.12 -4.19 -13.84
N LEU A 44 20.80 -4.27 -12.55
CA LEU A 44 21.38 -5.27 -11.65
C LEU A 44 21.08 -6.69 -12.12
N GLY A 45 19.84 -6.97 -12.50
CA GLY A 45 19.41 -8.27 -12.98
C GLY A 45 20.06 -8.70 -14.29
N LEU A 46 20.62 -7.78 -15.08
CA LEU A 46 21.45 -8.11 -16.24
C LEU A 46 22.86 -8.55 -15.85
N ALA A 47 23.35 -8.15 -14.68
CA ALA A 47 24.71 -8.40 -14.22
C ALA A 47 24.85 -9.63 -13.30
N VAL A 48 23.75 -10.09 -12.70
CA VAL A 48 23.73 -11.10 -11.63
C VAL A 48 23.03 -12.38 -12.07
N ASP A 49 23.44 -13.53 -11.49
CA ASP A 49 22.70 -14.79 -11.66
C ASP A 49 21.34 -14.72 -10.97
N ARG A 50 20.27 -14.96 -11.73
CA ARG A 50 18.88 -14.54 -11.46
C ARG A 50 18.03 -15.64 -10.85
N THR A 51 18.54 -16.85 -10.73
CA THR A 51 17.74 -18.06 -10.45
C THR A 51 17.09 -18.06 -9.06
N HIS A 52 17.66 -17.30 -8.11
CA HIS A 52 17.22 -17.27 -6.72
C HIS A 52 16.50 -15.97 -6.29
N LEU A 53 16.24 -15.02 -7.20
CA LEU A 53 15.64 -13.72 -6.88
C LEU A 53 14.27 -13.52 -7.57
N SER A 54 13.59 -14.62 -7.88
CA SER A 54 12.24 -14.58 -8.45
C SER A 54 11.20 -14.72 -7.35
N PRO A 55 10.12 -13.91 -7.35
CA PRO A 55 9.00 -14.05 -6.41
C PRO A 55 8.28 -15.40 -6.52
N ILE A 56 8.45 -16.11 -7.66
CA ILE A 56 7.92 -17.47 -7.86
C ILE A 56 8.84 -18.50 -7.21
N ALA A 57 10.17 -18.28 -7.25
CA ALA A 57 11.14 -19.20 -6.65
C ALA A 57 11.16 -19.09 -5.12
N GLU A 58 11.02 -17.87 -4.59
CA GLU A 58 11.09 -17.56 -3.15
C GLU A 58 9.80 -16.88 -2.68
N PRO A 59 8.64 -17.57 -2.72
CA PRO A 59 7.33 -16.96 -2.42
C PRO A 59 7.20 -16.50 -0.96
N GLU A 60 7.77 -17.26 0.00
CA GLU A 60 7.70 -16.90 1.42
C GLU A 60 8.55 -15.66 1.73
N LEU A 61 9.76 -15.56 1.15
CA LEU A 61 10.58 -14.37 1.30
C LEU A 61 9.88 -13.15 0.70
N THR A 62 9.33 -13.27 -0.50
CA THR A 62 8.59 -12.21 -1.18
C THR A 62 7.39 -11.76 -0.35
N LYS A 63 6.62 -12.71 0.19
CA LYS A 63 5.47 -12.43 1.04
C LYS A 63 5.88 -11.64 2.29
N HIS A 64 6.87 -12.12 3.06
CA HIS A 64 7.26 -11.45 4.30
C HIS A 64 7.92 -10.09 4.08
N LEU A 65 8.72 -9.92 3.02
CA LEU A 65 9.28 -8.61 2.69
C LEU A 65 8.17 -7.61 2.29
N ALA A 66 7.23 -8.03 1.45
CA ALA A 66 6.11 -7.18 1.06
C ALA A 66 5.19 -6.88 2.26
N GLU A 67 4.93 -7.87 3.12
CA GLU A 67 4.17 -7.73 4.35
C GLU A 67 4.79 -6.67 5.27
N LEU A 68 6.09 -6.81 5.58
CA LEU A 68 6.80 -5.84 6.41
C LEU A 68 6.77 -4.43 5.81
N THR A 69 6.93 -4.32 4.50
CA THR A 69 6.86 -3.04 3.80
C THR A 69 5.49 -2.39 3.99
N ILE A 70 4.41 -3.14 3.82
CA ILE A 70 3.04 -2.65 4.01
C ILE A 70 2.81 -2.24 5.47
N LEU A 71 3.25 -3.04 6.43
CA LEU A 71 3.10 -2.72 7.86
C LEU A 71 3.75 -1.38 8.23
N ILE A 72 4.95 -1.15 7.73
CA ILE A 72 5.68 0.11 7.94
C ILE A 72 4.97 1.27 7.24
N ALA A 73 4.53 1.10 5.98
CA ALA A 73 3.80 2.10 5.23
C ALA A 73 2.47 2.49 5.90
N LEU A 74 1.69 1.51 6.39
CA LEU A 74 0.45 1.74 7.12
C LEU A 74 0.66 2.52 8.42
N THR A 75 1.79 2.27 9.10
CA THR A 75 2.18 3.01 10.28
C THR A 75 2.50 4.47 9.92
N GLY A 76 3.29 4.70 8.87
CA GLY A 76 3.63 6.04 8.37
C GLY A 76 2.38 6.85 8.04
N VAL A 77 1.49 6.28 7.24
CA VAL A 77 0.20 6.87 6.85
C VAL A 77 -0.67 7.18 8.07
N GLY A 78 -0.79 6.25 9.01
CA GLY A 78 -1.59 6.45 10.22
C GLY A 78 -1.04 7.54 11.14
N LEU A 79 0.29 7.68 11.23
CA LEU A 79 0.96 8.76 11.99
C LEU A 79 0.87 10.13 11.29
N ALA A 80 0.74 10.17 9.96
CA ALA A 80 0.60 11.41 9.20
C ALA A 80 -0.79 12.04 9.31
N ILE A 81 -1.83 11.23 9.54
CA ILE A 81 -3.22 11.72 9.52
C ILE A 81 -3.60 12.37 10.86
N ASP A 82 -3.94 13.66 10.80
CA ASP A 82 -4.41 14.45 11.95
C ASP A 82 -5.92 14.50 12.08
N ARG A 83 -6.65 14.23 10.99
CA ARG A 83 -8.11 14.35 10.96
C ARG A 83 -8.78 13.23 11.75
N PRO A 84 -9.61 13.55 12.79
CA PRO A 84 -10.33 12.54 13.55
C PRO A 84 -11.25 11.72 12.66
N ILE A 85 -11.28 10.40 12.90
CA ILE A 85 -12.15 9.48 12.17
C ILE A 85 -13.62 9.93 12.33
N GLY A 86 -14.37 9.93 11.23
CA GLY A 86 -15.77 10.29 11.25
C GLY A 86 -16.44 10.09 9.90
N TRP A 87 -17.72 9.68 9.92
CA TRP A 87 -18.45 9.35 8.69
C TRP A 87 -18.51 10.50 7.69
N ARG A 88 -18.76 11.72 8.18
CA ARG A 88 -18.84 12.92 7.32
C ARG A 88 -17.46 13.47 6.94
N ARG A 89 -16.52 13.46 7.89
CA ARG A 89 -15.16 14.00 7.70
C ARG A 89 -14.33 13.18 6.74
N TRP A 90 -14.62 11.87 6.64
CA TRP A 90 -13.96 10.91 5.76
C TRP A 90 -14.86 10.47 4.60
N SER A 91 -15.83 11.30 4.21
CA SER A 91 -16.85 10.92 3.23
C SER A 91 -16.27 10.58 1.85
N VAL A 92 -15.20 11.25 1.44
CA VAL A 92 -14.47 10.96 0.19
C VAL A 92 -13.78 9.61 0.30
N THR A 93 -13.05 9.38 1.39
CA THR A 93 -12.35 8.11 1.68
C THR A 93 -13.32 6.93 1.70
N TRP A 94 -14.45 7.05 2.45
CA TRP A 94 -15.43 5.96 2.51
C TRP A 94 -16.04 5.63 1.15
N ARG A 95 -16.22 6.60 0.28
CA ARG A 95 -16.69 6.34 -1.09
C ARG A 95 -15.65 5.65 -1.94
N LEU A 96 -14.38 5.98 -1.79
CA LEU A 96 -13.29 5.29 -2.48
C LEU A 96 -13.18 3.83 -2.01
N LEU A 97 -13.27 3.59 -0.71
CA LEU A 97 -13.14 2.26 -0.13
C LEU A 97 -14.38 1.37 -0.32
N LEU A 98 -15.58 1.91 -0.07
CA LEU A 98 -16.81 1.10 -0.05
C LEU A 98 -17.53 1.04 -1.40
N VAL A 99 -17.21 1.94 -2.34
CA VAL A 99 -17.85 1.98 -3.65
C VAL A 99 -16.82 1.80 -4.77
N ALA A 100 -15.78 2.64 -4.83
CA ALA A 100 -14.83 2.59 -5.93
C ALA A 100 -14.02 1.29 -5.92
N MET A 101 -13.50 0.87 -4.77
CA MET A 101 -12.69 -0.35 -4.65
C MET A 101 -13.47 -1.62 -5.03
N PRO A 102 -14.65 -1.92 -4.46
CA PRO A 102 -15.45 -3.08 -4.90
C PRO A 102 -15.87 -3.01 -6.37
N ALA A 103 -16.23 -1.82 -6.87
CA ALA A 103 -16.56 -1.64 -8.29
C ALA A 103 -15.35 -1.89 -9.19
N CYS A 104 -14.15 -1.46 -8.78
CA CYS A 104 -12.90 -1.73 -9.47
C CYS A 104 -12.60 -3.23 -9.51
N ILE A 105 -12.72 -3.93 -8.37
CA ILE A 105 -12.57 -5.39 -8.28
C ILE A 105 -13.54 -6.09 -9.22
N ALA A 106 -14.82 -5.74 -9.17
CA ALA A 106 -15.85 -6.33 -10.00
C ALA A 106 -15.62 -6.06 -11.49
N ALA A 107 -15.16 -4.86 -11.85
CA ALA A 107 -14.88 -4.52 -13.25
C ALA A 107 -13.68 -5.29 -13.81
N VAL A 108 -12.59 -5.43 -13.02
CA VAL A 108 -11.41 -6.23 -13.42
C VAL A 108 -11.78 -7.71 -13.50
N ALA A 109 -12.52 -8.25 -12.51
CA ALA A 109 -12.99 -9.63 -12.52
C ALA A 109 -13.91 -9.89 -13.71
N GLY A 110 -14.85 -9.00 -14.00
CA GLY A 110 -15.74 -9.09 -15.15
C GLY A 110 -14.99 -9.05 -16.49
N ALA A 111 -14.02 -8.13 -16.63
CA ALA A 111 -13.20 -8.06 -17.84
C ALA A 111 -12.33 -9.31 -18.00
N GLY A 112 -11.73 -9.82 -16.92
CA GLY A 112 -10.96 -11.06 -16.93
C GLY A 112 -11.81 -12.28 -17.32
N TRP A 113 -13.01 -12.37 -16.76
CA TRP A 113 -13.96 -13.45 -17.11
C TRP A 113 -14.38 -13.38 -18.58
N LEU A 114 -14.66 -12.20 -19.12
CA LEU A 114 -14.97 -12.00 -20.54
C LEU A 114 -13.80 -12.37 -21.46
N LEU A 115 -12.57 -12.29 -20.96
CA LEU A 115 -11.36 -12.74 -21.67
C LEU A 115 -11.06 -14.24 -21.46
N GLY A 116 -11.94 -14.99 -20.78
CA GLY A 116 -11.87 -16.44 -20.63
C GLY A 116 -11.16 -16.92 -19.37
N LEU A 117 -10.84 -16.04 -18.39
CA LEU A 117 -10.31 -16.49 -17.11
C LEU A 117 -11.36 -17.23 -16.29
N ALA A 118 -10.92 -18.22 -15.50
CA ALA A 118 -11.77 -18.82 -14.49
C ALA A 118 -12.29 -17.75 -13.51
N PRO A 119 -13.54 -17.84 -13.04
CA PRO A 119 -14.12 -16.81 -12.16
C PRO A 119 -13.30 -16.51 -10.91
N ALA A 120 -12.71 -17.55 -10.28
CA ALA A 120 -11.84 -17.39 -9.11
C ALA A 120 -10.55 -16.64 -9.45
N THR A 121 -9.88 -16.98 -10.55
CA THR A 121 -8.66 -16.31 -11.03
C THR A 121 -8.95 -14.85 -11.42
N ALA A 122 -10.09 -14.60 -12.08
CA ALA A 122 -10.52 -13.25 -12.44
C ALA A 122 -10.81 -12.39 -11.20
N LEU A 123 -11.47 -12.97 -10.18
CA LEU A 123 -11.73 -12.30 -8.90
C LEU A 123 -10.44 -12.04 -8.14
N LEU A 124 -9.51 -13.00 -8.09
CA LEU A 124 -8.21 -12.82 -7.47
C LEU A 124 -7.44 -11.66 -8.13
N LEU A 125 -7.39 -11.63 -9.45
CA LEU A 125 -6.71 -10.54 -10.17
C LEU A 125 -7.30 -9.18 -9.81
N GLY A 126 -8.63 -9.07 -9.75
CA GLY A 126 -9.31 -7.86 -9.29
C GLY A 126 -8.95 -7.48 -7.86
N ALA A 127 -8.99 -8.43 -6.93
CA ALA A 127 -8.70 -8.21 -5.52
C ALA A 127 -7.24 -7.81 -5.26
N VAL A 128 -6.28 -8.49 -5.92
CA VAL A 128 -4.84 -8.23 -5.81
C VAL A 128 -4.45 -6.87 -6.39
N LEU A 129 -5.12 -6.45 -7.47
CA LEU A 129 -4.85 -5.18 -8.14
C LEU A 129 -5.74 -4.03 -7.63
N ALA A 130 -6.62 -4.24 -6.65
CA ALA A 130 -7.49 -3.19 -6.12
C ALA A 130 -6.78 -2.21 -5.17
N PRO A 131 -5.91 -2.65 -4.25
CA PRO A 131 -5.22 -1.75 -3.33
C PRO A 131 -4.33 -0.74 -4.06
N THR A 132 -4.22 0.46 -3.48
CA THR A 132 -3.34 1.53 -3.96
C THR A 132 -2.20 1.72 -2.97
N ASP A 133 -1.01 1.89 -3.48
CA ASP A 133 0.21 1.94 -2.69
C ASP A 133 0.47 3.37 -2.19
N PRO A 134 0.55 3.59 -0.88
CA PRO A 134 0.81 4.91 -0.33
C PRO A 134 2.23 5.41 -0.63
N VAL A 135 3.23 4.52 -0.56
CA VAL A 135 4.64 4.91 -0.68
C VAL A 135 4.99 5.43 -2.06
N LEU A 136 4.46 4.77 -3.08
CA LEU A 136 4.66 5.19 -4.47
C LEU A 136 3.91 6.48 -4.82
N ALA A 137 3.04 6.93 -3.91
CA ALA A 137 2.24 8.14 -4.01
C ALA A 137 2.71 9.26 -3.07
N SER A 138 3.92 9.19 -2.51
CA SER A 138 4.43 10.15 -1.51
C SER A 138 4.25 11.63 -1.90
N ASP A 139 4.40 11.97 -3.17
CA ASP A 139 4.21 13.33 -3.68
C ASP A 139 2.74 13.83 -3.59
N VAL A 140 1.77 12.93 -3.43
CA VAL A 140 0.34 13.24 -3.31
C VAL A 140 -0.24 12.92 -1.94
N GLN A 141 0.60 12.54 -0.99
CA GLN A 141 0.18 12.29 0.39
C GLN A 141 0.12 13.57 1.22
N VAL A 142 -0.57 13.46 2.34
CA VAL A 142 -0.45 14.42 3.44
C VAL A 142 1.00 14.36 3.94
N GLN A 143 1.63 15.52 4.12
CA GLN A 143 2.96 15.58 4.72
C GLN A 143 2.89 15.09 6.17
N GLY A 144 4.03 14.64 6.69
CA GLY A 144 4.14 14.21 8.08
C GLY A 144 3.69 15.29 9.08
N PRO A 145 3.44 14.90 10.34
CA PRO A 145 2.96 15.82 11.35
C PRO A 145 3.91 17.01 11.50
N THR A 146 3.38 18.22 11.38
CA THR A 146 4.09 19.44 11.69
C THR A 146 3.69 19.90 13.09
N THR A 147 4.67 20.13 13.96
CA THR A 147 4.48 20.60 15.33
C THR A 147 5.16 21.96 15.48
N GLY A 148 4.48 22.93 16.10
CA GLY A 148 5.06 24.25 16.36
C GLY A 148 4.07 25.41 16.17
N PRO A 149 4.44 26.62 16.68
CA PRO A 149 3.61 27.81 16.53
C PRO A 149 3.53 28.24 15.06
N GLY A 150 2.37 28.10 14.44
CA GLY A 150 2.13 28.49 13.05
C GLY A 150 2.13 27.32 12.05
N ALA A 151 2.25 26.11 12.50
CA ALA A 151 1.99 24.93 11.69
C ALA A 151 0.48 24.87 11.36
N GLU A 152 0.12 25.28 10.15
CA GLU A 152 -1.23 25.04 9.65
C GLU A 152 -1.31 23.59 9.21
N PRO A 153 -2.28 22.81 9.70
CA PRO A 153 -2.50 21.47 9.22
C PRO A 153 -2.77 21.52 7.70
N GLU A 154 -2.06 20.75 6.89
CA GLU A 154 -2.43 20.53 5.47
C GLU A 154 -3.78 19.80 5.31
N GLU A 155 -4.55 19.68 6.39
CA GLU A 155 -5.84 19.00 6.45
C GLU A 155 -6.91 19.61 5.54
N ASP A 156 -6.71 20.81 5.05
CA ASP A 156 -7.61 21.45 4.08
C ASP A 156 -7.43 20.89 2.66
N ASP A 157 -6.36 20.13 2.38
CA ASP A 157 -6.21 19.42 1.12
C ASP A 157 -6.99 18.09 1.12
N GLU A 158 -8.25 18.15 0.74
CA GLU A 158 -9.13 17.00 0.67
C GLU A 158 -8.63 15.92 -0.32
N VAL A 159 -7.88 16.29 -1.36
CA VAL A 159 -7.32 15.36 -2.34
C VAL A 159 -6.21 14.54 -1.69
N ARG A 160 -5.23 15.21 -1.06
CA ARG A 160 -4.13 14.54 -0.37
C ARG A 160 -4.64 13.67 0.77
N PHE A 161 -5.54 14.22 1.60
CA PHE A 161 -6.16 13.47 2.68
C PHE A 161 -6.89 12.21 2.19
N ALA A 162 -7.71 12.33 1.14
CA ALA A 162 -8.48 11.21 0.60
C ALA A 162 -7.58 10.10 0.04
N LEU A 163 -6.52 10.47 -0.71
CA LEU A 163 -5.57 9.51 -1.28
C LEU A 163 -4.75 8.82 -0.19
N THR A 164 -4.29 9.57 0.82
CA THR A 164 -3.53 9.02 1.95
C THR A 164 -4.38 8.07 2.78
N SER A 165 -5.58 8.48 3.16
CA SER A 165 -6.47 7.64 3.99
C SER A 165 -7.07 6.46 3.23
N GLU A 166 -7.31 6.58 1.91
CA GLU A 166 -7.67 5.45 1.06
C GLU A 166 -6.55 4.42 1.06
N ALA A 167 -5.32 4.84 0.76
CA ALA A 167 -4.17 3.95 0.67
C ALA A 167 -3.88 3.24 2.02
N GLY A 168 -4.07 3.92 3.15
CA GLY A 168 -3.89 3.32 4.47
C GLY A 168 -4.95 2.27 4.87
N LEU A 169 -6.13 2.28 4.26
CA LEU A 169 -7.21 1.35 4.61
C LEU A 169 -7.44 0.26 3.56
N ASN A 170 -7.16 0.54 2.29
CA ASN A 170 -7.51 -0.36 1.20
C ASN A 170 -6.72 -1.68 1.24
N ASP A 171 -5.47 -1.66 1.72
CA ASP A 171 -4.70 -2.87 1.91
C ASP A 171 -5.40 -3.80 2.92
N GLY A 172 -5.78 -3.31 4.10
CA GLY A 172 -6.55 -4.13 5.05
C GLY A 172 -7.89 -4.62 4.52
N LEU A 173 -8.58 -3.80 3.70
CA LEU A 173 -9.90 -4.11 3.14
C LEU A 173 -9.85 -4.96 1.86
N ALA A 174 -8.67 -5.23 1.29
CA ALA A 174 -8.52 -6.16 0.17
C ALA A 174 -8.61 -7.63 0.59
N PHE A 175 -8.21 -7.97 1.83
CA PHE A 175 -8.23 -9.33 2.34
C PHE A 175 -9.56 -10.06 2.15
N PRO A 176 -10.74 -9.49 2.51
CA PRO A 176 -12.01 -10.16 2.28
C PRO A 176 -12.21 -10.61 0.83
N PHE A 177 -11.79 -9.79 -0.14
CA PHE A 177 -11.95 -10.11 -1.56
C PHE A 177 -10.95 -11.16 -2.03
N VAL A 178 -9.74 -11.17 -1.49
CA VAL A 178 -8.75 -12.23 -1.72
C VAL A 178 -9.26 -13.55 -1.16
N TYR A 179 -9.81 -13.55 0.08
CA TYR A 179 -10.46 -14.75 0.64
C TYR A 179 -11.66 -15.22 -0.20
N ALA A 180 -12.48 -14.31 -0.72
CA ALA A 180 -13.57 -14.67 -1.62
C ALA A 180 -13.06 -15.41 -2.88
N ALA A 181 -11.93 -14.95 -3.46
CA ALA A 181 -11.31 -15.61 -4.60
C ALA A 181 -10.76 -17.01 -4.23
N VAL A 182 -10.09 -17.14 -3.10
CA VAL A 182 -9.60 -18.42 -2.57
C VAL A 182 -10.78 -19.38 -2.29
N PHE A 183 -11.87 -18.90 -1.68
CA PHE A 183 -13.06 -19.73 -1.44
C PHE A 183 -13.74 -20.15 -2.75
N ALA A 184 -13.80 -19.26 -3.73
CA ALA A 184 -14.32 -19.61 -5.05
C ALA A 184 -13.47 -20.67 -5.76
N ALA A 185 -12.14 -20.68 -5.53
CA ALA A 185 -11.24 -21.70 -6.08
C ALA A 185 -11.31 -23.03 -5.33
N THR A 186 -11.49 -23.00 -3.99
CA THR A 186 -11.31 -24.17 -3.11
C THR A 186 -12.62 -24.77 -2.62
N LYS A 187 -13.66 -23.95 -2.37
CA LYS A 187 -14.95 -24.38 -1.79
C LYS A 187 -16.08 -24.51 -2.82
N GLY A 188 -15.88 -24.05 -4.06
CA GLY A 188 -16.86 -24.20 -5.14
C GLY A 188 -17.98 -23.17 -5.11
N ALA A 189 -19.25 -23.60 -5.00
CA ALA A 189 -20.41 -22.72 -5.19
C ALA A 189 -20.49 -21.60 -4.14
N VAL A 190 -20.84 -20.39 -4.58
CA VAL A 190 -20.91 -19.18 -3.70
C VAL A 190 -21.85 -19.40 -2.50
N GLY A 191 -22.95 -20.16 -2.69
CA GLY A 191 -23.89 -20.47 -1.61
C GLY A 191 -23.30 -21.21 -0.42
N ASP A 192 -22.20 -21.94 -0.61
CA ASP A 192 -21.60 -22.78 0.43
C ASP A 192 -20.73 -21.97 1.42
N TRP A 193 -20.27 -20.80 1.01
CA TRP A 193 -19.32 -20.02 1.81
C TRP A 193 -19.69 -18.53 1.99
N ALA A 194 -20.62 -17.99 1.20
CA ALA A 194 -20.89 -16.54 1.18
C ALA A 194 -21.32 -15.99 2.55
N ILE A 195 -22.12 -16.72 3.33
CA ILE A 195 -22.58 -16.28 4.66
C ILE A 195 -21.39 -16.25 5.64
N GLN A 196 -20.55 -17.29 5.64
CA GLN A 196 -19.33 -17.35 6.45
C GLN A 196 -18.40 -16.21 6.07
N TRP A 197 -18.15 -16.01 4.79
CA TRP A 197 -17.32 -14.95 4.26
C TRP A 197 -17.81 -13.56 4.69
N PHE A 198 -19.12 -13.31 4.53
CA PHE A 198 -19.68 -12.00 4.88
C PHE A 198 -19.62 -11.74 6.39
N ALA A 199 -20.03 -12.71 7.21
CA ALA A 199 -20.12 -12.53 8.65
C ALA A 199 -18.74 -12.55 9.33
N TRP A 200 -17.85 -13.43 8.89
CA TRP A 200 -16.55 -13.60 9.53
C TRP A 200 -15.44 -12.86 8.79
N ASP A 201 -15.18 -13.17 7.52
CA ASP A 201 -14.04 -12.62 6.81
C ASP A 201 -14.20 -11.15 6.46
N LEU A 202 -15.42 -10.68 6.13
CA LEU A 202 -15.65 -9.26 5.86
C LEU A 202 -15.89 -8.46 7.15
N ILE A 203 -16.75 -8.89 8.05
CA ILE A 203 -17.16 -8.09 9.23
C ILE A 203 -16.33 -8.50 10.45
N GLY A 204 -16.30 -9.77 10.84
CA GLY A 204 -15.69 -10.22 12.08
C GLY A 204 -14.22 -9.85 12.20
N ARG A 205 -13.42 -10.25 11.22
CA ARG A 205 -11.96 -9.95 11.18
C ARG A 205 -11.68 -8.45 11.11
N THR A 206 -12.50 -7.68 10.39
CA THR A 206 -12.39 -6.20 10.34
C THR A 206 -12.65 -5.58 11.72
N VAL A 207 -13.72 -6.02 12.41
CA VAL A 207 -14.06 -5.51 13.75
C VAL A 207 -12.96 -5.84 14.77
N ILE A 208 -12.40 -7.06 14.72
CA ILE A 208 -11.27 -7.45 15.59
C ILE A 208 -10.05 -6.56 15.29
N GLY A 209 -9.69 -6.36 14.02
CA GLY A 209 -8.58 -5.50 13.65
C GLY A 209 -8.74 -4.07 14.17
N VAL A 210 -9.93 -3.48 13.98
CA VAL A 210 -10.24 -2.13 14.51
C VAL A 210 -10.18 -2.09 16.04
N ALA A 211 -10.73 -3.09 16.73
CA ALA A 211 -10.75 -3.14 18.20
C ALA A 211 -9.33 -3.29 18.78
N VAL A 212 -8.53 -4.21 18.23
CA VAL A 212 -7.13 -4.41 18.62
C VAL A 212 -6.31 -3.16 18.35
N GLY A 213 -6.40 -2.60 17.14
CA GLY A 213 -5.67 -1.39 16.78
C GLY A 213 -6.04 -0.21 17.66
N GLY A 214 -7.33 0.02 17.89
CA GLY A 214 -7.82 1.06 18.81
C GLY A 214 -7.33 0.87 20.25
N GLY A 215 -7.35 -0.36 20.75
CA GLY A 215 -6.83 -0.70 22.08
C GLY A 215 -5.33 -0.47 22.22
N VAL A 216 -4.53 -0.95 21.27
CA VAL A 216 -3.06 -0.77 21.25
C VAL A 216 -2.70 0.70 21.13
N GLY A 217 -3.30 1.42 20.17
CA GLY A 217 -3.04 2.86 19.95
C GLY A 217 -3.40 3.70 21.17
N TRP A 218 -4.55 3.45 21.80
CA TRP A 218 -4.94 4.12 23.05
C TRP A 218 -3.99 3.82 24.20
N LEU A 219 -3.62 2.53 24.41
CA LEU A 219 -2.72 2.13 25.48
C LEU A 219 -1.34 2.79 25.32
N LEU A 220 -0.75 2.69 24.14
CA LEU A 220 0.57 3.26 23.88
C LEU A 220 0.55 4.78 23.89
N GLY A 221 -0.49 5.43 23.38
CA GLY A 221 -0.67 6.87 23.51
C GLY A 221 -0.72 7.33 24.96
N LYS A 222 -1.47 6.60 25.81
CA LYS A 222 -1.52 6.87 27.25
C LYS A 222 -0.17 6.64 27.95
N MET A 223 0.54 5.59 27.57
CA MET A 223 1.88 5.32 28.13
C MET A 223 2.90 6.36 27.64
N ALA A 224 2.87 6.72 26.37
CA ALA A 224 3.85 7.64 25.82
C ALA A 224 3.73 9.07 26.39
N PHE A 225 2.49 9.58 26.49
CA PHE A 225 2.27 10.99 26.79
C PHE A 225 1.70 11.28 28.17
N SER A 226 0.90 10.37 28.75
CA SER A 226 0.14 10.64 29.99
C SER A 226 0.59 9.84 31.19
N ALA A 227 1.67 9.05 31.10
CA ALA A 227 2.15 8.26 32.25
C ALA A 227 2.61 9.18 33.40
N ARG A 228 2.16 8.87 34.63
CA ARG A 228 2.55 9.61 35.86
C ARG A 228 4.03 9.47 36.21
N SER A 229 4.63 8.33 35.89
CA SER A 229 6.05 8.06 36.13
C SER A 229 6.88 8.46 34.91
N ARG A 230 7.96 9.23 35.11
CA ARG A 230 8.91 9.58 34.03
C ARG A 230 9.49 8.34 33.34
N THR A 231 9.69 7.24 34.08
CA THR A 231 10.20 5.98 33.52
C THR A 231 9.26 5.37 32.48
N PHE A 232 7.94 5.59 32.57
CA PHE A 232 6.95 5.09 31.64
C PHE A 232 6.45 6.13 30.64
N ARG A 233 6.95 7.38 30.72
CA ARG A 233 6.64 8.44 29.75
C ARG A 233 7.61 8.31 28.58
N LEU A 234 7.25 7.46 27.60
CA LEU A 234 8.14 7.09 26.48
C LEU A 234 8.47 8.27 25.57
N ALA A 235 7.62 9.28 25.50
CA ALA A 235 7.89 10.50 24.73
C ALA A 235 9.05 11.31 25.29
N ASP A 236 9.33 11.24 26.61
CA ASP A 236 10.47 11.94 27.22
C ASP A 236 11.82 11.32 26.81
N SER A 237 11.86 10.02 26.48
CA SER A 237 13.07 9.33 25.99
C SER A 237 13.29 9.48 24.49
N ARG A 238 12.28 9.95 23.76
CA ARG A 238 12.32 10.16 22.31
C ARG A 238 12.80 8.93 21.54
N GLU A 239 12.30 7.75 21.91
CA GLU A 239 12.69 6.47 21.30
C GLU A 239 11.76 6.11 20.12
N PRO A 240 12.16 6.38 18.87
CA PRO A 240 11.29 6.14 17.70
C PRO A 240 10.97 4.66 17.46
N VAL A 241 11.72 3.74 18.07
CA VAL A 241 11.45 2.29 18.09
C VAL A 241 10.05 1.97 18.64
N LEU A 242 9.43 2.89 19.41
CA LEU A 242 8.05 2.75 19.86
C LEU A 242 7.06 2.54 18.69
N ALA A 243 7.26 3.24 17.59
CA ALA A 243 6.41 3.08 16.41
C ALA A 243 6.52 1.66 15.83
N LEU A 244 7.75 1.12 15.76
CA LEU A 244 7.96 -0.24 15.28
C LEU A 244 7.37 -1.29 16.25
N ALA A 245 7.55 -1.09 17.55
CA ALA A 245 6.95 -1.96 18.58
C ALA A 245 5.42 -1.95 18.51
N MET A 246 4.82 -0.77 18.29
CA MET A 246 3.38 -0.64 18.05
C MET A 246 2.94 -1.39 16.80
N THR A 247 3.65 -1.20 15.69
CA THR A 247 3.36 -1.84 14.40
C THR A 247 3.32 -3.36 14.54
N LEU A 248 4.42 -3.94 15.01
CA LEU A 248 4.55 -5.39 15.14
C LEU A 248 3.62 -5.96 16.22
N GLY A 249 3.44 -5.23 17.32
CA GLY A 249 2.55 -5.63 18.42
C GLY A 249 1.07 -5.60 18.01
N ALA A 250 0.61 -4.55 17.33
CA ALA A 250 -0.76 -4.45 16.84
C ALA A 250 -1.05 -5.50 15.77
N TYR A 251 -0.12 -5.69 14.82
CA TYR A 251 -0.22 -6.72 13.79
C TYR A 251 -0.31 -8.11 14.42
N GLY A 252 0.70 -8.50 15.20
CA GLY A 252 0.76 -9.85 15.76
C GLY A 252 -0.41 -10.16 16.68
N LEU A 253 -0.86 -9.19 17.51
CA LEU A 253 -2.01 -9.38 18.37
C LEU A 253 -3.30 -9.56 17.56
N ALA A 254 -3.50 -8.79 16.49
CA ALA A 254 -4.68 -8.93 15.64
C ALA A 254 -4.69 -10.29 14.91
N GLU A 255 -3.56 -10.72 14.35
CA GLU A 255 -3.44 -12.02 13.67
C GLU A 255 -3.67 -13.20 14.64
N VAL A 256 -3.15 -13.15 15.87
CA VAL A 256 -3.40 -14.17 16.91
C VAL A 256 -4.88 -14.26 17.27
N LEU A 257 -5.62 -13.15 17.19
CA LEU A 257 -7.06 -13.09 17.44
C LEU A 257 -7.91 -13.30 16.18
N ASP A 258 -7.31 -13.77 15.07
CA ASP A 258 -7.99 -13.96 13.79
C ASP A 258 -8.60 -12.66 13.19
N GLY A 259 -8.04 -11.52 13.51
CA GLY A 259 -8.41 -10.21 12.94
C GLY A 259 -7.50 -9.83 11.76
N TYR A 260 -7.82 -8.69 11.11
CA TYR A 260 -6.94 -8.15 10.07
C TYR A 260 -5.85 -7.26 10.66
N GLY A 261 -4.61 -7.77 10.67
CA GLY A 261 -3.44 -7.09 11.21
C GLY A 261 -3.14 -5.75 10.55
N PHE A 262 -3.32 -5.63 9.24
CA PHE A 262 -3.12 -4.36 8.51
C PHE A 262 -4.08 -3.26 8.99
N ILE A 263 -5.34 -3.59 9.20
CA ILE A 263 -6.31 -2.66 9.79
C ILE A 263 -5.90 -2.28 11.21
N ALA A 264 -5.45 -3.26 12.01
CA ALA A 264 -5.03 -3.00 13.39
C ALA A 264 -3.83 -2.04 13.44
N VAL A 265 -2.84 -2.22 12.59
CA VAL A 265 -1.66 -1.33 12.51
C VAL A 265 -2.06 0.09 12.16
N PHE A 266 -2.86 0.28 11.10
CA PHE A 266 -3.31 1.60 10.70
C PHE A 266 -4.13 2.29 11.80
N VAL A 267 -5.08 1.58 12.42
CA VAL A 267 -5.91 2.13 13.51
C VAL A 267 -5.09 2.42 14.76
N ALA A 268 -4.07 1.59 15.07
CA ALA A 268 -3.15 1.83 16.19
C ALA A 268 -2.32 3.09 15.96
N ALA A 269 -1.81 3.30 14.76
CA ALA A 269 -1.05 4.49 14.39
C ALA A 269 -1.90 5.76 14.49
N LEU A 270 -3.15 5.74 13.97
CA LEU A 270 -4.12 6.83 14.15
C LEU A 270 -4.43 7.09 15.63
N GLY A 271 -4.57 6.03 16.44
CA GLY A 271 -4.80 6.12 17.87
C GLY A 271 -3.64 6.78 18.61
N LEU A 272 -2.41 6.39 18.30
CA LEU A 272 -1.19 6.98 18.84
C LEU A 272 -1.06 8.46 18.42
N ARG A 273 -1.28 8.78 17.13
CA ARG A 273 -1.26 10.14 16.61
C ARG A 273 -2.30 11.05 17.25
N SER A 274 -3.47 10.52 17.58
CA SER A 274 -4.54 11.29 18.21
C SER A 274 -4.26 11.66 19.68
N ALA A 275 -3.27 11.03 20.31
CA ALA A 275 -2.83 11.32 21.67
C ALA A 275 -1.82 12.46 21.64
N GLU A 276 -2.15 13.60 22.29
CA GLU A 276 -1.28 14.79 22.46
C GLU A 276 -0.63 15.27 21.15
N ARG A 277 -1.47 15.60 20.15
CA ARG A 277 -1.10 15.91 18.76
C ARG A 277 -0.03 16.97 18.56
N SER A 278 0.10 17.92 19.48
CA SER A 278 1.08 19.02 19.42
C SER A 278 2.49 18.63 19.89
N HIS A 279 2.71 17.38 20.31
CA HIS A 279 4.00 16.95 20.86
C HIS A 279 4.98 16.60 19.74
N ASP A 280 6.18 17.19 19.79
CA ASP A 280 7.25 17.06 18.77
C ASP A 280 7.68 15.60 18.51
N PHE A 281 7.45 14.71 19.45
CA PHE A 281 7.79 13.29 19.32
C PHE A 281 7.08 12.61 18.14
N HIS A 282 5.94 13.12 17.68
CA HIS A 282 5.26 12.61 16.51
C HIS A 282 6.05 12.79 15.21
N GLU A 283 6.82 13.90 15.09
CA GLU A 283 7.70 14.12 13.94
C GLU A 283 8.84 13.09 13.92
N GLU A 284 9.42 12.79 15.09
CA GLU A 284 10.49 11.79 15.21
C GLU A 284 10.00 10.38 14.90
N LEU A 285 8.79 10.01 15.42
CA LEU A 285 8.15 8.72 15.12
C LEU A 285 7.89 8.57 13.62
N HIS A 286 7.29 9.59 13.00
CA HIS A 286 6.95 9.59 11.58
C HIS A 286 8.21 9.54 10.72
N GLY A 287 9.21 10.41 10.99
CA GLY A 287 10.44 10.45 10.21
C GLY A 287 11.25 9.14 10.25
N PHE A 288 11.24 8.44 11.39
CA PHE A 288 11.87 7.12 11.49
C PHE A 288 11.14 6.07 10.64
N ILE A 289 9.82 6.05 10.69
CA ILE A 289 9.00 5.12 9.92
C ILE A 289 9.12 5.41 8.42
N GLU A 290 9.09 6.67 8.01
CA GLU A 290 9.27 7.10 6.62
C GLU A 290 10.61 6.63 6.03
N GLN A 291 11.70 6.71 6.80
CA GLN A 291 13.00 6.21 6.35
C GLN A 291 12.99 4.69 6.13
N LEU A 292 12.37 3.92 7.04
CA LEU A 292 12.23 2.47 6.88
C LEU A 292 11.36 2.12 5.68
N GLU A 293 10.24 2.84 5.51
CA GLU A 293 9.31 2.70 4.40
C GLU A 293 10.01 2.88 3.05
N HIS A 294 10.79 3.93 2.89
CA HIS A 294 11.57 4.18 1.69
C HIS A 294 12.55 3.04 1.40
N ILE A 295 13.34 2.61 2.40
CA ILE A 295 14.33 1.54 2.23
C ILE A 295 13.66 0.23 1.76
N LEU A 296 12.56 -0.16 2.40
CA LEU A 296 11.85 -1.39 2.09
C LEU A 296 11.20 -1.33 0.70
N THR A 297 10.54 -0.23 0.38
CA THR A 297 9.88 -0.04 -0.93
C THR A 297 10.88 -0.02 -2.07
N TRP A 298 11.99 0.69 -1.92
CA TRP A 298 13.06 0.69 -2.92
C TRP A 298 13.66 -0.71 -3.10
N GLY A 299 13.82 -1.46 -1.99
CA GLY A 299 14.23 -2.85 -2.03
C GLY A 299 13.29 -3.72 -2.86
N ILE A 300 11.97 -3.61 -2.65
CA ILE A 300 10.95 -4.35 -3.41
C ILE A 300 10.97 -3.97 -4.90
N LEU A 301 11.06 -2.67 -5.22
CA LEU A 301 11.13 -2.22 -6.61
C LEU A 301 12.39 -2.70 -7.32
N LEU A 302 13.53 -2.70 -6.63
CA LEU A 302 14.78 -3.25 -7.15
C LEU A 302 14.63 -4.76 -7.42
N LEU A 303 14.07 -5.52 -6.47
CA LEU A 303 13.81 -6.96 -6.65
C LEU A 303 12.81 -7.23 -7.78
N LEU A 304 11.78 -6.39 -7.94
CA LEU A 304 10.85 -6.49 -9.07
C LEU A 304 11.57 -6.27 -10.40
N GLY A 305 12.48 -5.28 -10.48
CA GLY A 305 13.33 -5.06 -11.66
C GLY A 305 14.20 -6.27 -11.99
N VAL A 306 14.85 -6.87 -10.99
CA VAL A 306 15.61 -8.10 -11.15
C VAL A 306 14.72 -9.26 -11.62
N ALA A 307 13.54 -9.44 -11.03
CA ALA A 307 12.60 -10.49 -11.41
C ALA A 307 12.14 -10.37 -12.88
N ILE A 308 11.94 -9.15 -13.37
CA ILE A 308 11.60 -8.91 -14.78
C ILE A 308 12.69 -9.44 -15.70
N THR A 309 13.96 -9.18 -15.41
CA THR A 309 15.08 -9.71 -16.21
C THR A 309 15.28 -11.22 -16.03
N ALA A 310 14.73 -11.79 -14.96
CA ALA A 310 14.70 -13.24 -14.71
C ALA A 310 13.54 -13.96 -15.43
N GLY A 311 12.76 -13.24 -16.28
CA GLY A 311 11.68 -13.84 -17.06
C GLY A 311 10.30 -13.71 -16.44
N LEU A 312 10.10 -12.87 -15.41
CA LEU A 312 8.80 -12.67 -14.76
C LEU A 312 7.70 -12.35 -15.77
N LEU A 313 8.02 -11.61 -16.83
CA LEU A 313 7.05 -11.18 -17.85
C LEU A 313 6.92 -12.16 -19.03
N GLU A 314 7.68 -13.25 -19.09
CA GLU A 314 7.60 -14.22 -20.20
C GLU A 314 6.18 -14.80 -20.39
N PRO A 315 5.42 -15.14 -19.30
CA PRO A 315 4.07 -15.65 -19.44
C PRO A 315 3.02 -14.58 -19.75
N LEU A 316 3.40 -13.30 -19.89
CA LEU A 316 2.46 -12.20 -20.15
C LEU A 316 1.81 -12.35 -21.52
N THR A 317 0.48 -12.43 -21.52
CA THR A 317 -0.30 -12.44 -22.75
C THR A 317 -0.78 -11.03 -23.10
N SER A 318 -1.20 -10.83 -24.37
CA SER A 318 -1.85 -9.58 -24.81
C SER A 318 -3.10 -9.28 -23.98
N ALA A 319 -3.84 -10.28 -23.54
CA ALA A 319 -5.00 -10.14 -22.67
C ALA A 319 -4.61 -9.64 -21.29
N GLY A 320 -3.56 -10.20 -20.68
CA GLY A 320 -3.04 -9.73 -19.39
C GLY A 320 -2.54 -8.29 -19.45
N ALA A 321 -1.77 -7.96 -20.49
CA ALA A 321 -1.31 -6.60 -20.72
C ALA A 321 -2.48 -5.61 -20.91
N ALA A 322 -3.49 -6.00 -21.70
CA ALA A 322 -4.68 -5.19 -21.92
C ALA A 322 -5.47 -4.96 -20.63
N LEU A 323 -5.62 -5.98 -19.76
CA LEU A 323 -6.25 -5.84 -18.44
C LEU A 323 -5.49 -4.84 -17.55
N GLY A 324 -4.16 -4.91 -17.49
CA GLY A 324 -3.34 -3.95 -16.74
C GLY A 324 -3.52 -2.53 -17.24
N VAL A 325 -3.45 -2.31 -18.56
CA VAL A 325 -3.67 -1.00 -19.19
C VAL A 325 -5.10 -0.50 -18.92
N LEU A 326 -6.09 -1.37 -19.10
CA LEU A 326 -7.50 -1.04 -18.87
C LEU A 326 -7.74 -0.66 -17.40
N LEU A 327 -7.14 -1.38 -16.45
CA LEU A 327 -7.25 -1.05 -15.03
C LEU A 327 -6.69 0.33 -14.73
N VAL A 328 -5.44 0.59 -15.13
CA VAL A 328 -4.72 1.82 -14.75
C VAL A 328 -5.34 3.05 -15.43
N LEU A 329 -5.68 2.95 -16.71
CA LEU A 329 -6.10 4.12 -17.49
C LEU A 329 -7.62 4.31 -17.57
N VAL A 330 -8.43 3.29 -17.31
CA VAL A 330 -9.88 3.36 -17.53
C VAL A 330 -10.68 2.92 -16.31
N ILE A 331 -10.51 1.68 -15.82
CA ILE A 331 -11.35 1.13 -14.75
C ILE A 331 -11.22 1.95 -13.48
N ARG A 332 -9.98 2.13 -12.99
CA ARG A 332 -9.74 2.90 -11.76
C ARG A 332 -10.23 4.35 -11.87
N PRO A 333 -9.86 5.12 -12.91
CA PRO A 333 -10.36 6.48 -13.05
C PRO A 333 -11.89 6.57 -13.13
N LEU A 334 -12.55 5.70 -13.86
CA LEU A 334 -14.01 5.76 -14.04
C LEU A 334 -14.77 5.32 -12.77
N THR A 335 -14.34 4.23 -12.12
CA THR A 335 -15.01 3.75 -10.89
C THR A 335 -14.86 4.75 -9.75
N ALA A 336 -13.66 5.30 -9.55
CA ALA A 336 -13.42 6.30 -8.53
C ALA A 336 -14.15 7.63 -8.86
N TRP A 337 -14.10 8.07 -10.13
CA TRP A 337 -14.83 9.27 -10.55
C TRP A 337 -16.35 9.12 -10.36
N ALA A 338 -16.92 7.97 -10.64
CA ALA A 338 -18.32 7.69 -10.40
C ALA A 338 -18.66 7.66 -8.90
N ALA A 339 -17.84 6.98 -8.09
CA ALA A 339 -18.02 6.89 -6.64
C ALA A 339 -17.97 8.27 -5.95
N LEU A 340 -17.16 9.18 -6.47
CA LEU A 340 -17.01 10.54 -5.96
C LEU A 340 -18.11 11.50 -6.42
N ALA A 341 -19.17 11.03 -7.09
CA ALA A 341 -20.31 11.87 -7.48
C ALA A 341 -21.03 12.43 -6.24
N GLY A 342 -21.25 13.76 -6.21
CA GLY A 342 -21.93 14.43 -5.09
C GLY A 342 -21.06 14.62 -3.83
N THR A 343 -19.73 14.46 -3.93
CA THR A 343 -18.78 14.91 -2.90
C THR A 343 -18.54 16.44 -3.03
N PRO A 344 -17.98 17.09 -2.00
CA PRO A 344 -17.64 18.50 -2.05
C PRO A 344 -16.47 18.85 -2.98
N LEU A 345 -15.77 17.83 -3.52
CA LEU A 345 -14.63 18.02 -4.41
C LEU A 345 -15.02 18.80 -5.68
N ARG A 346 -14.18 19.76 -6.07
CA ARG A 346 -14.26 20.42 -7.38
C ARG A 346 -14.05 19.39 -8.49
N ARG A 347 -14.55 19.67 -9.69
CA ARG A 347 -14.43 18.73 -10.81
C ARG A 347 -12.98 18.33 -11.13
N SER A 348 -12.05 19.27 -11.03
CA SER A 348 -10.61 18.99 -11.20
C SER A 348 -10.04 18.10 -10.09
N GLU A 349 -10.36 18.39 -8.84
CA GLU A 349 -9.94 17.60 -7.67
C GLU A 349 -10.49 16.17 -7.77
N ARG A 350 -11.76 16.03 -8.13
CA ARG A 350 -12.39 14.72 -8.35
C ARG A 350 -11.70 13.92 -9.44
N TRP A 351 -11.29 14.56 -10.57
CA TRP A 351 -10.54 13.88 -11.62
C TRP A 351 -9.15 13.45 -11.16
N VAL A 352 -8.43 14.31 -10.44
CA VAL A 352 -7.11 13.99 -9.93
C VAL A 352 -7.21 12.84 -8.91
N THR A 353 -8.10 12.93 -7.92
CA THR A 353 -8.34 11.84 -6.95
C THR A 353 -8.70 10.54 -7.64
N ALA A 354 -9.53 10.58 -8.69
CA ALA A 354 -9.93 9.39 -9.42
C ALA A 354 -8.79 8.80 -10.27
N ALA A 355 -7.94 9.64 -10.86
CA ALA A 355 -6.83 9.20 -11.69
C ALA A 355 -5.71 8.56 -10.85
N PHE A 356 -5.45 9.07 -9.63
CA PHE A 356 -4.43 8.49 -8.77
C PHE A 356 -4.92 7.18 -8.13
N GLY A 357 -4.20 6.13 -8.40
CA GLY A 357 -4.46 4.79 -7.90
C GLY A 357 -3.27 3.90 -8.19
N ILE A 358 -2.10 4.27 -7.65
CA ILE A 358 -0.83 3.60 -7.93
C ILE A 358 -0.87 2.19 -7.38
N ARG A 359 -0.49 1.20 -8.19
CA ARG A 359 -0.38 -0.21 -7.79
C ARG A 359 1.07 -0.49 -7.43
N GLY A 360 1.29 -1.25 -6.36
CA GLY A 360 2.64 -1.47 -5.85
C GLY A 360 2.77 -2.71 -4.98
N VAL A 361 3.37 -2.53 -3.81
CA VAL A 361 3.77 -3.61 -2.90
C VAL A 361 2.59 -4.45 -2.42
N GLY A 362 1.42 -3.85 -2.17
CA GLY A 362 0.21 -4.57 -1.79
C GLY A 362 -0.18 -5.65 -2.82
N SER A 363 -0.08 -5.33 -4.12
CA SER A 363 -0.35 -6.31 -5.17
C SER A 363 0.63 -7.48 -5.16
N VAL A 364 1.91 -7.23 -4.88
CA VAL A 364 2.94 -8.28 -4.74
C VAL A 364 2.63 -9.18 -3.55
N PHE A 365 2.29 -8.57 -2.40
CA PHE A 365 1.95 -9.30 -1.18
C PHE A 365 0.75 -10.23 -1.37
N TYR A 366 -0.38 -9.71 -1.85
CA TYR A 366 -1.60 -10.51 -2.00
C TYR A 366 -1.45 -11.64 -2.98
N LEU A 367 -0.67 -11.44 -4.06
CA LEU A 367 -0.41 -12.52 -5.00
C LEU A 367 0.51 -13.60 -4.39
N ALA A 368 1.53 -13.21 -3.62
CA ALA A 368 2.36 -14.15 -2.89
C ALA A 368 1.54 -14.93 -1.84
N TYR A 369 0.63 -14.24 -1.13
CA TYR A 369 -0.24 -14.82 -0.11
C TYR A 369 -1.20 -15.87 -0.70
N ALA A 370 -1.90 -15.55 -1.79
CA ALA A 370 -2.91 -16.43 -2.38
C ALA A 370 -2.34 -17.43 -3.40
N GLY A 371 -1.08 -17.30 -3.79
CA GLY A 371 -0.50 -18.03 -4.93
C GLY A 371 -0.52 -19.55 -4.80
N ALA A 372 -0.49 -20.08 -3.58
CA ALA A 372 -0.54 -21.53 -3.34
C ALA A 372 -1.85 -22.17 -3.83
N ASP A 373 -2.97 -21.43 -3.81
CA ASP A 373 -4.31 -21.90 -4.22
C ASP A 373 -4.54 -21.75 -5.74
N PHE A 374 -3.65 -21.04 -6.45
CA PHE A 374 -3.77 -20.73 -7.88
C PHE A 374 -2.57 -21.20 -8.70
N ARG A 375 -1.96 -22.33 -8.36
CA ARG A 375 -0.70 -22.82 -8.93
C ARG A 375 -0.67 -22.88 -10.46
N THR A 376 -1.78 -23.25 -11.09
CA THR A 376 -1.85 -23.38 -12.55
C THR A 376 -1.75 -22.02 -13.25
N ASP A 377 -2.38 -21.00 -12.70
CA ASP A 377 -2.44 -19.66 -13.28
C ASP A 377 -1.34 -18.73 -12.74
N LEU A 378 -0.58 -19.20 -11.74
CA LEU A 378 0.36 -18.39 -10.96
C LEU A 378 1.42 -17.68 -11.82
N PRO A 379 2.08 -18.34 -12.81
CA PRO A 379 3.05 -17.64 -13.66
C PRO A 379 2.43 -16.50 -14.47
N TRP A 380 1.23 -16.72 -15.01
CA TRP A 380 0.50 -15.70 -15.75
C TRP A 380 0.01 -14.55 -14.84
N LEU A 381 -0.45 -14.89 -13.63
CA LEU A 381 -0.84 -13.89 -12.63
C LEU A 381 0.34 -13.01 -12.24
N TRP A 382 1.51 -13.59 -11.96
CA TRP A 382 2.72 -12.84 -11.66
C TRP A 382 3.15 -11.93 -12.81
N ALA A 383 3.09 -12.42 -14.05
CA ALA A 383 3.41 -11.62 -15.23
C ALA A 383 2.44 -10.43 -15.41
N THR A 384 1.14 -10.68 -15.22
CA THR A 384 0.08 -9.65 -15.38
C THR A 384 0.15 -8.62 -14.25
N VAL A 385 0.31 -9.05 -13.00
CA VAL A 385 0.43 -8.17 -11.82
C VAL A 385 1.73 -7.37 -11.90
N GLY A 386 2.86 -8.03 -12.15
CA GLY A 386 4.16 -7.37 -12.31
C GLY A 386 4.14 -6.30 -13.42
N PHE A 387 3.60 -6.62 -14.58
CA PHE A 387 3.40 -5.66 -15.66
C PHE A 387 2.53 -4.47 -15.23
N THR A 388 1.43 -4.75 -14.54
CA THR A 388 0.49 -3.70 -14.09
C THR A 388 1.14 -2.78 -13.06
N VAL A 389 1.93 -3.32 -12.13
CA VAL A 389 2.69 -2.53 -11.14
C VAL A 389 3.71 -1.64 -11.86
N VAL A 390 4.51 -2.20 -12.78
CA VAL A 390 5.48 -1.42 -13.57
C VAL A 390 4.80 -0.30 -14.35
N LEU A 391 3.73 -0.63 -15.07
CA LEU A 391 2.94 0.36 -15.83
C LEU A 391 2.43 1.47 -14.91
N SER A 392 1.89 1.10 -13.75
CA SER A 392 1.36 2.03 -12.76
C SER A 392 2.44 2.96 -12.21
N VAL A 393 3.60 2.40 -11.83
CA VAL A 393 4.76 3.19 -11.35
C VAL A 393 5.21 4.20 -12.40
N VAL A 394 5.32 3.78 -13.65
CA VAL A 394 5.77 4.67 -14.75
C VAL A 394 4.72 5.74 -15.05
N VAL A 395 3.46 5.37 -15.24
CA VAL A 395 2.39 6.31 -15.60
C VAL A 395 2.20 7.36 -14.51
N HIS A 396 2.06 6.93 -13.25
CA HIS A 396 1.82 7.86 -12.15
C HIS A 396 3.09 8.61 -11.76
N GLY A 397 4.25 7.96 -11.77
CA GLY A 397 5.53 8.63 -11.46
C GLY A 397 5.88 9.77 -12.42
N VAL A 398 5.41 9.71 -13.67
CA VAL A 398 5.54 10.83 -14.65
C VAL A 398 4.41 11.83 -14.47
N ALA A 399 3.19 11.38 -14.14
CA ALA A 399 2.00 12.23 -14.11
C ALA A 399 1.84 13.03 -12.80
N VAL A 400 2.44 12.59 -11.70
CA VAL A 400 2.21 13.14 -10.36
C VAL A 400 2.56 14.62 -10.27
N THR A 401 3.80 14.98 -10.57
CA THR A 401 4.30 16.36 -10.45
C THR A 401 3.50 17.37 -11.28
N PRO A 402 3.23 17.15 -12.59
CA PRO A 402 2.46 18.09 -13.38
C PRO A 402 1.00 18.21 -12.93
N LEU A 403 0.37 17.12 -12.48
CA LEU A 403 -1.02 17.14 -12.03
C LEU A 403 -1.17 17.88 -10.70
N MET A 404 -0.28 17.66 -9.74
CA MET A 404 -0.31 18.38 -8.45
C MET A 404 -0.04 19.87 -8.63
N ARG A 405 0.96 20.26 -9.42
CA ARG A 405 1.19 21.67 -9.75
C ARG A 405 -0.03 22.34 -10.40
N MET A 406 -0.73 21.63 -11.27
CA MET A 406 -1.96 22.13 -11.88
C MET A 406 -3.07 22.35 -10.84
N LEU A 407 -3.18 21.51 -9.82
CA LEU A 407 -4.14 21.68 -8.72
C LEU A 407 -3.79 22.90 -7.87
N ASP A 408 -2.53 23.01 -7.44
CA ASP A 408 -2.06 24.09 -6.58
C ASP A 408 -2.25 25.46 -7.25
N LEU A 409 -1.92 25.58 -8.57
CA LEU A 409 -2.16 26.79 -9.36
C LEU A 409 -3.64 27.18 -9.52
N ARG A 410 -4.58 26.25 -9.35
CA ARG A 410 -6.03 26.53 -9.44
C ARG A 410 -6.67 26.85 -8.08
N ARG A 411 -5.91 26.70 -7.02
CA ARG A 411 -6.36 27.04 -5.63
C ARG A 411 -5.94 28.46 -5.24
N THR A 412 -4.82 28.95 -5.80
CA THR A 412 -4.40 30.36 -5.75
C THR A 412 -5.23 31.22 -6.73
#